data_ed3462c2245ea8a991a9f6d77903f5a5
#
_entry.id   ed3462c2245ea8a991a9f6d77903f5a5
#
_cell.length_a   1.000
_cell.length_b   1.000
_cell.length_c   1.000
_cell.angle_alpha   90.00
_cell.angle_beta   90.00
_cell.angle_gamma   90.00
#
_symmetry.space_group_name_H-M   'P 1'
#
loop_
_entity.id
_entity.type
_entity.pdbx_description
1 polymer ?
#
loop_
_entity_poly.entity_id
_entity_poly.type
_entity_poly.pdbx_seq_one_letter_code
_entity_poly.pdbx_strand_id
1 'polypeptide(L)'
;MRYCPLCKNNLEIVTIENNAKLKCSKCYFTFWNNPSPVTASILLYNNDIVLVRPNYIKNDTWMLPGGYVDESETAEDALIREIKEETNTDAKINKFLGTYPITRTNKNLLYIVFEAQILSGTPKASAEISEIITVNIESILNQNFGATTSKVIHDWINSKTFES
;
A
#
# COMPACT_ATOMS: atom_id res chain seq x y z
N MET A 1 21.46 -8.30 -0.53
CA MET A 1 21.86 -9.40 0.42
C MET A 1 23.10 -10.07 -0.11
N ARG A 2 24.13 -10.32 0.72
CA ARG A 2 25.39 -10.96 0.31
C ARG A 2 25.57 -12.34 0.95
N TYR A 3 25.08 -12.50 2.17
CA TYR A 3 25.24 -13.71 2.97
C TYR A 3 23.90 -14.39 3.23
N CYS A 4 23.92 -15.71 3.32
CA CYS A 4 22.77 -16.53 3.66
C CYS A 4 22.33 -16.27 5.12
N PRO A 5 21.06 -15.96 5.38
CA PRO A 5 20.57 -15.71 6.73
C PRO A 5 20.57 -16.96 7.61
N LEU A 6 20.54 -18.17 7.01
CA LEU A 6 20.48 -19.42 7.75
C LEU A 6 21.87 -19.94 8.16
N CYS A 7 22.87 -19.85 7.28
CA CYS A 7 24.18 -20.48 7.53
C CYS A 7 25.39 -19.54 7.32
N LYS A 8 25.14 -18.26 7.04
CA LYS A 8 26.14 -17.17 6.84
C LYS A 8 27.11 -17.37 5.68
N ASN A 9 26.97 -18.43 4.86
CA ASN A 9 27.78 -18.60 3.65
C ASN A 9 27.36 -17.60 2.57
N ASN A 10 28.22 -17.41 1.56
CA ASN A 10 27.93 -16.53 0.43
C ASN A 10 26.69 -17.01 -0.33
N LEU A 11 25.95 -16.04 -0.87
CA LEU A 11 24.91 -16.29 -1.86
C LEU A 11 25.48 -16.10 -3.25
N GLU A 12 25.11 -16.98 -4.16
CA GLU A 12 25.51 -17.00 -5.56
C GLU A 12 24.30 -16.69 -6.45
N ILE A 13 24.53 -16.01 -7.56
CA ILE A 13 23.49 -15.77 -8.57
C ILE A 13 23.28 -17.06 -9.36
N VAL A 14 22.05 -17.55 -9.34
CA VAL A 14 21.63 -18.70 -10.16
C VAL A 14 20.42 -18.31 -11.01
N THR A 15 20.24 -18.97 -12.15
CA THR A 15 19.04 -18.79 -12.97
C THR A 15 18.03 -19.87 -12.59
N ILE A 16 16.85 -19.44 -12.11
CA ILE A 16 15.70 -20.31 -11.81
C ILE A 16 14.52 -19.77 -12.61
N GLU A 17 13.91 -20.60 -13.44
CA GLU A 17 12.75 -20.24 -14.28
C GLU A 17 12.98 -18.93 -15.07
N ASN A 18 14.15 -18.81 -15.71
CA ASN A 18 14.59 -17.64 -16.47
C ASN A 18 14.78 -16.35 -15.64
N ASN A 19 14.78 -16.44 -14.32
CA ASN A 19 15.02 -15.31 -13.43
C ASN A 19 16.30 -15.49 -12.61
N ALA A 20 17.08 -14.41 -12.50
CA ALA A 20 18.23 -14.39 -11.62
C ALA A 20 17.78 -14.38 -10.15
N LYS A 21 18.25 -15.35 -9.37
CA LYS A 21 17.97 -15.48 -7.93
C LYS A 21 19.27 -15.63 -7.17
N LEU A 22 19.26 -15.28 -5.89
CA LEU A 22 20.38 -15.52 -4.98
C LEU A 22 20.13 -16.83 -4.23
N LYS A 23 21.01 -17.81 -4.38
CA LYS A 23 20.93 -19.12 -3.72
C LYS A 23 22.17 -19.38 -2.89
N CYS A 24 22.00 -20.05 -1.76
CA CYS A 24 23.12 -20.48 -0.94
C CYS A 24 23.79 -21.71 -1.55
N SER A 25 25.14 -21.69 -1.62
CA SER A 25 25.93 -22.83 -2.10
C SER A 25 26.07 -23.96 -1.05
N LYS A 26 25.69 -23.72 0.22
CA LYS A 26 25.88 -24.65 1.33
C LYS A 26 24.59 -25.21 1.94
N CYS A 27 23.46 -24.54 1.77
CA CYS A 27 22.16 -25.01 2.24
C CYS A 27 21.05 -24.75 1.23
N TYR A 28 19.81 -25.06 1.58
CA TYR A 28 18.65 -24.96 0.68
C TYR A 28 18.10 -23.54 0.47
N PHE A 29 18.63 -22.53 1.18
CA PHE A 29 18.08 -21.17 1.14
C PHE A 29 18.17 -20.56 -0.29
N THR A 30 17.06 -20.05 -0.77
CA THR A 30 16.95 -19.23 -1.97
C THR A 30 16.23 -17.93 -1.66
N PHE A 31 16.82 -16.79 -2.02
CA PHE A 31 16.19 -15.50 -1.90
C PHE A 31 15.35 -15.22 -3.14
N TRP A 32 14.04 -15.34 -3.00
CA TRP A 32 13.08 -15.20 -4.09
C TRP A 32 12.81 -13.76 -4.48
N ASN A 33 13.13 -12.81 -3.60
CA ASN A 33 12.85 -11.38 -3.78
C ASN A 33 11.37 -11.09 -4.07
N ASN A 34 10.49 -11.78 -3.34
CA ASN A 34 9.04 -11.58 -3.47
C ASN A 34 8.65 -10.16 -3.01
N PRO A 35 7.61 -9.56 -3.61
CA PRO A 35 7.12 -8.28 -3.14
C PRO A 35 6.53 -8.42 -1.72
N SER A 36 6.69 -7.38 -0.91
CA SER A 36 6.01 -7.29 0.37
C SER A 36 4.57 -6.83 0.14
N PRO A 37 3.56 -7.48 0.74
CA PRO A 37 2.18 -7.04 0.62
C PRO A 37 1.96 -5.74 1.41
N VAL A 38 1.25 -4.81 0.80
CA VAL A 38 0.84 -3.53 1.41
C VAL A 38 -0.62 -3.29 1.04
N THR A 39 -1.45 -3.00 2.01
CA THR A 39 -2.84 -2.63 1.77
C THR A 39 -2.98 -1.12 1.62
N ALA A 40 -3.98 -0.67 0.84
CA ALA A 40 -4.33 0.73 0.71
C ALA A 40 -5.82 0.88 0.37
N SER A 41 -6.40 2.04 0.63
CA SER A 41 -7.81 2.27 0.32
C SER A 41 -8.11 3.62 -0.32
N ILE A 42 -9.07 3.60 -1.25
CA ILE A 42 -9.91 4.77 -1.51
C ILE A 42 -10.88 4.84 -0.32
N LEU A 43 -10.53 5.63 0.69
CA LEU A 43 -11.28 5.76 1.93
C LEU A 43 -12.27 6.91 1.79
N LEU A 44 -13.58 6.61 1.88
CA LEU A 44 -14.66 7.58 1.72
C LEU A 44 -15.13 8.11 3.07
N TYR A 45 -15.29 9.44 3.15
CA TYR A 45 -15.89 10.17 4.26
C TYR A 45 -16.84 11.23 3.73
N ASN A 46 -18.16 11.11 3.98
CA ASN A 46 -19.19 12.03 3.45
C ASN A 46 -19.11 12.26 1.92
N ASN A 47 -18.82 11.22 1.15
CA ASN A 47 -18.58 11.20 -0.29
C ASN A 47 -17.25 11.82 -0.75
N ASP A 48 -16.45 12.38 0.14
CA ASP A 48 -15.10 12.84 -0.13
C ASP A 48 -14.07 11.72 0.11
N ILE A 49 -12.91 11.85 -0.50
CA ILE A 49 -11.79 10.90 -0.36
C ILE A 49 -10.83 11.42 0.70
N VAL A 50 -10.51 10.57 1.67
CA VAL A 50 -9.51 10.85 2.70
C VAL A 50 -8.12 10.56 2.17
N LEU A 51 -7.23 11.52 2.30
CA LEU A 51 -5.81 11.39 1.98
C LEU A 51 -4.97 11.70 3.20
N VAL A 52 -3.85 11.01 3.32
CA VAL A 52 -2.91 11.12 4.43
C VAL A 52 -1.53 11.56 3.96
N ARG A 53 -0.80 12.24 4.82
CA ARG A 53 0.62 12.54 4.64
C ARG A 53 1.41 11.98 5.82
N PRO A 54 2.09 10.83 5.65
CA PRO A 54 2.95 10.26 6.68
C PRO A 54 4.11 11.19 7.06
N ASN A 55 4.55 11.15 8.31
CA ASN A 55 5.62 12.01 8.85
C ASN A 55 6.96 11.87 8.10
N TYR A 56 7.22 10.73 7.45
CA TYR A 56 8.44 10.50 6.67
C TYR A 56 8.40 11.13 5.27
N ILE A 57 7.22 11.57 4.79
CA ILE A 57 7.07 12.29 3.52
C ILE A 57 7.40 13.76 3.76
N LYS A 58 8.43 14.26 3.07
CA LYS A 58 8.96 15.64 3.25
C LYS A 58 8.53 16.62 2.16
N ASN A 59 7.76 16.17 1.20
CA ASN A 59 7.21 16.97 0.10
C ASN A 59 5.68 16.98 0.17
N ASP A 60 5.04 17.69 -0.75
CA ASP A 60 3.58 17.82 -0.82
C ASP A 60 2.87 16.61 -1.49
N THR A 61 3.42 15.40 -1.33
CA THR A 61 2.82 14.19 -1.88
C THR A 61 1.81 13.61 -0.90
N TRP A 62 0.60 13.39 -1.38
CA TRP A 62 -0.46 12.70 -0.65
C TRP A 62 -0.46 11.20 -0.94
N MET A 63 -0.92 10.44 0.02
CA MET A 63 -1.06 8.99 -0.07
C MET A 63 -2.47 8.55 0.30
N LEU A 64 -2.85 7.38 -0.20
CA LEU A 64 -4.03 6.66 0.28
C LEU A 64 -3.71 6.06 1.65
N PRO A 65 -4.66 6.06 2.61
CA PRO A 65 -4.51 5.36 3.88
C PRO A 65 -4.21 3.88 3.67
N GLY A 66 -3.28 3.35 4.48
CA GLY A 66 -2.89 1.95 4.44
C GLY A 66 -1.41 1.72 4.77
N GLY A 67 -1.04 0.45 4.92
CA GLY A 67 0.31 0.07 5.33
C GLY A 67 0.63 -1.39 5.05
N TYR A 68 1.64 -1.93 5.73
CA TYR A 68 2.07 -3.30 5.55
C TYR A 68 1.06 -4.29 6.14
N VAL A 69 0.93 -5.43 5.47
CA VAL A 69 0.22 -6.59 6.02
C VAL A 69 1.19 -7.33 6.95
N ASP A 70 0.82 -7.46 8.21
CA ASP A 70 1.64 -8.12 9.23
C ASP A 70 1.51 -9.65 9.17
N GLU A 71 2.39 -10.35 9.92
CA GLU A 71 2.36 -11.80 10.00
C GLU A 71 1.02 -12.30 10.57
N SER A 72 0.43 -13.28 9.91
CA SER A 72 -0.87 -13.89 10.26
C SER A 72 -2.09 -12.96 10.14
N GLU A 73 -1.96 -11.84 9.43
CA GLU A 73 -3.04 -10.88 9.16
C GLU A 73 -3.54 -11.05 7.72
N THR A 74 -4.84 -10.86 7.49
CA THR A 74 -5.37 -10.73 6.13
C THR A 74 -5.15 -9.30 5.61
N ALA A 75 -5.21 -9.09 4.30
CA ALA A 75 -5.10 -7.74 3.73
C ALA A 75 -6.26 -6.82 4.18
N GLU A 76 -7.44 -7.41 4.39
CA GLU A 76 -8.63 -6.74 4.91
C GLU A 76 -8.44 -6.29 6.36
N ASP A 77 -7.95 -7.17 7.23
CA ASP A 77 -7.69 -6.86 8.64
C ASP A 77 -6.61 -5.79 8.76
N ALA A 78 -5.50 -5.93 8.00
CA ALA A 78 -4.45 -4.94 7.91
C ALA A 78 -4.99 -3.57 7.52
N LEU A 79 -5.85 -3.51 6.50
CA LEU A 79 -6.44 -2.24 6.06
C LEU A 79 -7.28 -1.58 7.17
N ILE A 80 -8.13 -2.33 7.84
CA ILE A 80 -8.97 -1.79 8.92
C ILE A 80 -8.13 -1.28 10.09
N ARG A 81 -7.06 -2.02 10.46
CA ARG A 81 -6.10 -1.60 11.48
C ARG A 81 -5.39 -0.30 11.07
N GLU A 82 -4.83 -0.24 9.87
CA GLU A 82 -4.12 0.94 9.35
C GLU A 82 -5.03 2.17 9.26
N ILE A 83 -6.27 2.04 8.77
CA ILE A 83 -7.23 3.14 8.77
C ILE A 83 -7.46 3.65 10.21
N LYS A 84 -7.62 2.75 11.17
CA LYS A 84 -7.81 3.12 12.57
C LYS A 84 -6.59 3.84 13.15
N GLU A 85 -5.39 3.33 12.87
CA GLU A 85 -4.13 3.89 13.35
C GLU A 85 -3.81 5.24 12.73
N GLU A 86 -4.01 5.40 11.42
CA GLU A 86 -3.68 6.61 10.69
C GLU A 86 -4.72 7.73 10.86
N THR A 87 -6.02 7.38 10.90
CA THR A 87 -7.11 8.37 10.81
C THR A 87 -7.96 8.48 12.08
N ASN A 88 -7.79 7.61 13.06
CA ASN A 88 -8.63 7.49 14.28
C ASN A 88 -10.11 7.21 14.00
N THR A 89 -10.46 6.62 12.85
CA THR A 89 -11.84 6.31 12.48
C THR A 89 -12.09 4.81 12.43
N ASP A 90 -13.37 4.42 12.52
CA ASP A 90 -13.80 3.05 12.24
C ASP A 90 -14.35 2.98 10.81
N ALA A 91 -13.95 1.98 10.06
CA ALA A 91 -14.32 1.86 8.65
C ALA A 91 -14.78 0.44 8.31
N LYS A 92 -15.46 0.30 7.18
CA LYS A 92 -15.76 -0.98 6.54
C LYS A 92 -15.22 -0.99 5.12
N ILE A 93 -14.83 -2.17 4.66
CA ILE A 93 -14.48 -2.42 3.27
C ILE A 93 -15.76 -2.58 2.45
N ASN A 94 -15.86 -1.86 1.35
CA ASN A 94 -16.98 -1.96 0.40
C ASN A 94 -16.68 -2.97 -0.70
N LYS A 95 -15.49 -2.86 -1.33
CA LYS A 95 -15.07 -3.77 -2.41
C LYS A 95 -13.56 -3.80 -2.60
N PHE A 96 -13.05 -4.90 -3.16
CA PHE A 96 -11.68 -5.01 -3.65
C PHE A 96 -11.57 -4.29 -5.02
N LEU A 97 -10.53 -3.47 -5.20
CA LEU A 97 -10.31 -2.70 -6.42
C LEU A 97 -9.25 -3.30 -7.33
N GLY A 98 -8.28 -4.03 -6.77
CA GLY A 98 -7.23 -4.65 -7.56
C GLY A 98 -5.88 -4.68 -6.85
N THR A 99 -4.87 -5.17 -7.57
CA THR A 99 -3.48 -5.22 -7.11
C THR A 99 -2.58 -4.42 -8.03
N TYR A 100 -1.62 -3.68 -7.43
CA TYR A 100 -0.69 -2.81 -8.16
C TYR A 100 0.74 -3.09 -7.72
N PRO A 101 1.58 -3.64 -8.63
CA PRO A 101 2.98 -3.85 -8.30
C PRO A 101 3.74 -2.51 -8.27
N ILE A 102 4.58 -2.34 -7.26
CA ILE A 102 5.48 -1.21 -7.12
C ILE A 102 6.90 -1.72 -7.07
N THR A 103 7.68 -1.41 -8.10
CA THR A 103 9.11 -1.70 -8.11
C THR A 103 9.87 -0.43 -7.76
N ARG A 104 10.57 -0.44 -6.64
CA ARG A 104 11.50 0.62 -6.23
C ARG A 104 12.91 0.05 -6.16
N THR A 105 13.90 0.92 -6.21
CA THR A 105 15.32 0.56 -6.20
C THR A 105 15.69 -0.42 -5.06
N ASN A 106 15.02 -0.33 -3.92
CA ASN A 106 15.36 -1.10 -2.73
C ASN A 106 14.23 -2.00 -2.19
N LYS A 107 13.02 -1.92 -2.75
CA LYS A 107 11.86 -2.70 -2.28
C LYS A 107 10.89 -2.99 -3.42
N ASN A 108 10.45 -4.22 -3.51
CA ASN A 108 9.31 -4.60 -4.32
C ASN A 108 8.09 -4.67 -3.40
N LEU A 109 7.01 -3.99 -3.76
CA LEU A 109 5.76 -3.99 -3.02
C LEU A 109 4.63 -4.46 -3.92
N LEU A 110 3.61 -5.06 -3.33
CA LEU A 110 2.35 -5.38 -3.99
C LEU A 110 1.23 -4.65 -3.22
N TYR A 111 0.70 -3.58 -3.80
CA TYR A 111 -0.47 -2.92 -3.25
C TYR A 111 -1.71 -3.76 -3.50
N ILE A 112 -2.46 -4.02 -2.44
CA ILE A 112 -3.76 -4.68 -2.42
C ILE A 112 -4.76 -3.59 -2.06
N VAL A 113 -5.53 -3.13 -3.05
CA VAL A 113 -6.31 -1.90 -2.94
C VAL A 113 -7.79 -2.20 -2.80
N PHE A 114 -8.43 -1.50 -1.86
CA PHE A 114 -9.86 -1.59 -1.59
C PHE A 114 -10.54 -0.22 -1.68
N GLU A 115 -11.85 -0.20 -1.88
CA GLU A 115 -12.71 0.90 -1.51
C GLU A 115 -13.24 0.65 -0.10
N ALA A 116 -13.12 1.64 0.77
CA ALA A 116 -13.59 1.56 2.14
C ALA A 116 -14.39 2.82 2.50
N GLN A 117 -15.23 2.72 3.50
CA GLN A 117 -16.06 3.82 3.98
C GLN A 117 -15.97 3.97 5.49
N ILE A 118 -15.77 5.19 5.97
CA ILE A 118 -15.82 5.52 7.39
C ILE A 118 -17.24 5.33 7.89
N LEU A 119 -17.39 4.57 8.99
CA LEU A 119 -18.64 4.31 9.69
C LEU A 119 -18.83 5.24 10.87
N SER A 120 -17.75 5.55 11.59
CA SER A 120 -17.75 6.41 12.77
C SER A 120 -16.44 7.14 12.96
N GLY A 121 -16.50 8.25 13.68
CA GLY A 121 -15.36 9.14 13.90
C GLY A 121 -15.21 10.21 12.81
N THR A 122 -14.34 11.17 13.07
CA THR A 122 -13.91 12.21 12.13
C THR A 122 -12.44 12.00 11.87
N PRO A 123 -11.98 11.97 10.60
CA PRO A 123 -10.57 11.79 10.28
C PRO A 123 -9.70 12.81 11.00
N LYS A 124 -8.73 12.30 11.78
CA LYS A 124 -7.80 13.09 12.55
C LYS A 124 -6.42 12.44 12.51
N ALA A 125 -5.41 13.25 12.19
CA ALA A 125 -4.02 12.81 12.13
C ALA A 125 -3.58 12.14 13.45
N SER A 126 -2.83 11.08 13.32
CA SER A 126 -2.23 10.29 14.40
C SER A 126 -0.76 10.71 14.64
N ALA A 127 -0.06 9.96 15.48
CA ALA A 127 1.37 10.18 15.71
C ALA A 127 2.24 9.91 14.46
N GLU A 128 1.77 9.09 13.52
CA GLU A 128 2.50 8.69 12.31
C GLU A 128 2.15 9.57 11.10
N ILE A 129 1.02 10.28 11.17
CA ILE A 129 0.48 11.10 10.08
C ILE A 129 0.60 12.58 10.45
N SER A 130 1.32 13.33 9.62
CA SER A 130 1.50 14.79 9.81
C SER A 130 0.24 15.57 9.43
N GLU A 131 -0.51 15.10 8.44
CA GLU A 131 -1.65 15.83 7.90
C GLU A 131 -2.66 14.89 7.24
N ILE A 132 -3.96 15.24 7.38
CA ILE A 132 -5.06 14.59 6.68
C ILE A 132 -5.86 15.67 5.96
N ILE A 133 -6.28 15.37 4.72
CA ILE A 133 -7.26 16.16 3.99
C ILE A 133 -8.40 15.27 3.50
N THR A 134 -9.56 15.89 3.29
CA THR A 134 -10.66 15.32 2.54
C THR A 134 -10.83 16.07 1.23
N VAL A 135 -10.95 15.35 0.14
CA VAL A 135 -10.98 15.93 -1.21
C VAL A 135 -12.15 15.33 -1.98
N ASN A 136 -12.96 16.17 -2.61
CA ASN A 136 -14.03 15.68 -3.47
C ASN A 136 -13.48 15.04 -4.76
N ILE A 137 -14.31 14.23 -5.41
CA ILE A 137 -13.92 13.47 -6.61
C ILE A 137 -13.48 14.41 -7.75
N GLU A 138 -14.08 15.57 -7.88
CA GLU A 138 -13.79 16.51 -8.99
C GLU A 138 -12.40 17.14 -8.85
N SER A 139 -11.96 17.39 -7.62
CA SER A 139 -10.68 18.03 -7.31
C SER A 139 -9.55 17.06 -6.95
N ILE A 140 -9.82 15.75 -6.83
CA ILE A 140 -8.79 14.79 -6.42
C ILE A 140 -7.62 14.72 -7.40
N LEU A 141 -7.88 14.85 -8.70
CA LEU A 141 -6.85 14.81 -9.73
C LEU A 141 -5.90 16.03 -9.69
N ASN A 142 -6.28 17.09 -8.97
CA ASN A 142 -5.43 18.27 -8.77
C ASN A 142 -4.42 18.08 -7.62
N GLN A 143 -4.50 16.96 -6.88
CA GLN A 143 -3.57 16.66 -5.80
C GLN A 143 -2.28 16.04 -6.32
N ASN A 144 -1.19 16.24 -5.58
CA ASN A 144 0.10 15.65 -5.93
C ASN A 144 0.23 14.24 -5.34
N PHE A 145 0.34 13.25 -6.20
CA PHE A 145 0.48 11.84 -5.84
C PHE A 145 1.74 11.22 -6.41
N GLY A 146 2.21 10.13 -5.76
CA GLY A 146 3.12 9.21 -6.40
C GLY A 146 2.43 8.44 -7.55
N ALA A 147 3.22 7.97 -8.52
CA ALA A 147 2.70 7.36 -9.75
C ALA A 147 1.69 6.23 -9.51
N THR A 148 1.92 5.37 -8.51
CA THR A 148 1.00 4.25 -8.22
C THR A 148 -0.32 4.73 -7.62
N THR A 149 -0.28 5.67 -6.67
CA THR A 149 -1.49 6.28 -6.10
C THR A 149 -2.31 6.97 -7.17
N SER A 150 -1.67 7.74 -8.06
CA SER A 150 -2.30 8.37 -9.21
C SER A 150 -3.00 7.34 -10.10
N LYS A 151 -2.32 6.23 -10.43
CA LYS A 151 -2.93 5.15 -11.23
C LYS A 151 -4.15 4.54 -10.55
N VAL A 152 -4.08 4.23 -9.26
CA VAL A 152 -5.20 3.68 -8.47
C VAL A 152 -6.42 4.61 -8.54
N ILE A 153 -6.21 5.91 -8.32
CA ILE A 153 -7.28 6.91 -8.36
C ILE A 153 -7.91 7.00 -9.74
N HIS A 154 -7.10 7.05 -10.80
CA HIS A 154 -7.60 7.07 -12.17
C HIS A 154 -8.42 5.81 -12.50
N ASP A 155 -7.92 4.62 -12.16
CA ASP A 155 -8.61 3.36 -12.41
C ASP A 155 -9.96 3.32 -11.67
N TRP A 156 -10.00 3.81 -10.42
CA TRP A 156 -11.22 3.88 -9.62
C TRP A 156 -12.24 4.88 -10.19
N ILE A 157 -11.83 6.08 -10.59
CA ILE A 157 -12.73 7.07 -11.21
C ILE A 157 -13.34 6.50 -12.49
N ASN A 158 -12.51 5.88 -13.35
CA ASN A 158 -12.99 5.28 -14.60
C ASN A 158 -14.02 4.17 -14.32
N SER A 159 -13.83 3.37 -13.26
CA SER A 159 -14.80 2.31 -12.91
C SER A 159 -16.18 2.87 -12.53
N LYS A 160 -16.24 4.03 -11.89
CA LYS A 160 -17.51 4.70 -11.53
C LYS A 160 -18.29 5.21 -12.73
N THR A 161 -17.59 5.62 -13.80
CA THR A 161 -18.23 6.14 -15.03
C THR A 161 -18.94 5.02 -15.81
N PHE A 162 -18.60 3.76 -15.62
CA PHE A 162 -19.24 2.62 -16.27
C PHE A 162 -20.38 1.99 -15.47
N GLU A 163 -20.54 2.35 -14.20
CA GLU A 163 -21.61 1.86 -13.31
C GLU A 163 -22.84 2.82 -13.28
N SER A 164 -22.75 3.97 -13.97
CA SER A 164 -23.82 4.98 -14.11
C SER A 164 -24.53 4.85 -15.46
#